data_8654c2027f8f54df9abd379b9ae2cea5
#
_entry.id   8654c2027f8f54df9abd379b9ae2cea5
#
_cell.length_a   1.000
_cell.length_b   1.000
_cell.length_c   1.000
_cell.angle_alpha   90.00
_cell.angle_beta   90.00
_cell.angle_gamma   90.00
#
_symmetry.space_group_name_H-M   'P 1'
#
loop_
_entity.id
_entity.type
_entity.pdbx_description
1 polymer ?
#
loop_
_entity_poly.entity_id
_entity_poly.type
_entity_poly.pdbx_seq_one_letter_code
_entity_poly.pdbx_strand_id
1 'polypeptide(L)'
;MLRLCGFHVSNYHNKVRLALLEKGVPFEEDANCRPSQSEDWLARSPIGKVPIIELDGGRRIAESEVICEYLEEAFPQKPLLPKDPFERAKVRELVTFIELHVELVARRLYGKVFFGRDVAEEVQQSAQKELAKGLRALKALAKFAPYIAGSELTLADCAAFVSLPLVSLATKHAYGRDFLADLPQLKPYLKMLGERPAFAKVNEDRKAAQAAMIRK
;
A
#
# COMPACT_ATOMS: atom_id res chain seq x y z
N MET A 1 23.52 -6.88 2.38
CA MET A 1 22.82 -5.73 1.76
C MET A 1 21.35 -6.06 1.59
N LEU A 2 20.43 -5.09 1.74
CA LEU A 2 19.00 -5.32 1.55
C LEU A 2 18.63 -5.02 0.10
N ARG A 3 17.91 -5.95 -0.56
CA ARG A 3 17.36 -5.73 -1.91
C ARG A 3 15.84 -5.82 -1.87
N LEU A 4 15.16 -4.78 -2.36
CA LEU A 4 13.71 -4.76 -2.52
C LEU A 4 13.33 -5.20 -3.93
N CYS A 5 12.56 -6.26 -4.07
CA CYS A 5 12.10 -6.82 -5.34
C CYS A 5 10.61 -6.54 -5.57
N GLY A 6 10.29 -5.97 -6.73
CA GLY A 6 8.92 -5.64 -7.10
C GLY A 6 8.83 -4.73 -8.31
N PHE A 7 7.84 -3.85 -8.37
CA PHE A 7 7.70 -2.87 -9.46
C PHE A 7 6.87 -1.66 -9.00
N HIS A 8 7.16 -0.51 -9.59
CA HIS A 8 6.66 0.79 -9.12
C HIS A 8 5.12 1.01 -9.25
N VAL A 9 4.41 0.19 -10.01
CA VAL A 9 2.93 0.29 -10.06
C VAL A 9 2.26 -0.49 -8.91
N SER A 10 2.99 -1.41 -8.25
CA SER A 10 2.46 -2.15 -7.11
C SER A 10 2.36 -1.26 -5.87
N ASN A 11 1.16 -1.09 -5.33
CA ASN A 11 0.95 -0.34 -4.09
C ASN A 11 1.69 -0.97 -2.90
N TYR A 12 1.64 -2.29 -2.74
CA TYR A 12 2.33 -2.99 -1.65
C TYR A 12 3.86 -2.88 -1.75
N HIS A 13 4.42 -2.89 -2.97
CA HIS A 13 5.84 -2.59 -3.17
C HIS A 13 6.16 -1.16 -2.73
N ASN A 14 5.35 -0.20 -3.15
CA ASN A 14 5.54 1.20 -2.82
C ASN A 14 5.35 1.50 -1.33
N LYS A 15 4.51 0.75 -0.60
CA LYS A 15 4.43 0.83 0.87
C LYS A 15 5.78 0.53 1.52
N VAL A 16 6.39 -0.59 1.17
CA VAL A 16 7.72 -0.98 1.69
C VAL A 16 8.79 0.03 1.29
N ARG A 17 8.74 0.48 0.04
CA ARG A 17 9.66 1.48 -0.48
C ARG A 17 9.57 2.81 0.29
N LEU A 18 8.37 3.27 0.62
CA LEU A 18 8.16 4.43 1.49
C LEU A 18 8.77 4.23 2.87
N ALA A 19 8.54 3.08 3.49
CA ALA A 19 9.11 2.77 4.79
C ALA A 19 10.64 2.79 4.77
N LEU A 20 11.28 2.18 3.76
CA LEU A 20 12.74 2.21 3.58
C LEU A 20 13.28 3.63 3.43
N LEU A 21 12.66 4.44 2.58
CA LEU A 21 13.07 5.82 2.30
C LEU A 21 12.90 6.72 3.52
N GLU A 22 11.77 6.66 4.23
CA GLU A 22 11.52 7.48 5.42
C GLU A 22 12.43 7.09 6.58
N LYS A 23 12.74 5.80 6.72
CA LYS A 23 13.71 5.31 7.70
C LYS A 23 15.16 5.65 7.32
N GLY A 24 15.41 6.01 6.06
CA GLY A 24 16.76 6.25 5.53
C GLY A 24 17.61 4.97 5.47
N VAL A 25 16.97 3.81 5.31
CA VAL A 25 17.66 2.53 5.17
C VAL A 25 18.21 2.40 3.74
N PRO A 26 19.51 2.17 3.55
CA PRO A 26 20.07 1.93 2.23
C PRO A 26 19.61 0.57 1.69
N PHE A 27 19.18 0.54 0.43
CA PHE A 27 18.75 -0.67 -0.24
C PHE A 27 19.02 -0.63 -1.73
N GLU A 28 19.19 -1.80 -2.33
CA GLU A 28 19.12 -1.98 -3.78
C GLU A 28 17.66 -2.22 -4.18
N GLU A 29 17.27 -1.79 -5.36
CA GLU A 29 15.92 -2.02 -5.88
C GLU A 29 15.98 -2.81 -7.19
N ASP A 30 15.34 -3.98 -7.22
CA ASP A 30 15.00 -4.69 -8.46
C ASP A 30 13.55 -4.40 -8.82
N ALA A 31 13.36 -3.32 -9.58
CA ALA A 31 12.04 -2.87 -10.03
C ALA A 31 11.46 -3.67 -11.21
N ASN A 32 12.12 -4.76 -11.63
CA ASN A 32 11.70 -5.61 -12.75
C ASN A 32 10.98 -6.90 -12.30
N CYS A 33 10.97 -7.20 -11.02
CA CYS A 33 10.25 -8.36 -10.50
C CYS A 33 8.74 -8.21 -10.71
N ARG A 34 8.11 -9.27 -11.18
CA ARG A 34 6.66 -9.35 -11.44
C ARG A 34 6.07 -10.56 -10.75
N PRO A 35 4.78 -10.51 -10.36
CA PRO A 35 4.09 -11.70 -9.90
C PRO A 35 4.20 -12.83 -10.91
N SER A 36 4.54 -14.03 -10.45
CA SER A 36 4.70 -15.22 -11.29
C SER A 36 4.35 -16.48 -10.50
N GLN A 37 3.97 -17.53 -11.20
CA GLN A 37 3.76 -18.88 -10.67
C GLN A 37 4.86 -19.85 -11.14
N SER A 38 5.98 -19.34 -11.68
CA SER A 38 7.15 -20.16 -12.00
C SER A 38 7.78 -20.70 -10.72
N GLU A 39 8.33 -21.90 -10.78
CA GLU A 39 8.99 -22.54 -9.63
C GLU A 39 10.11 -21.69 -9.06
N ASP A 40 10.94 -21.07 -9.91
CA ASP A 40 12.03 -20.17 -9.49
C ASP A 40 11.51 -18.95 -8.71
N TRP A 41 10.37 -18.39 -9.12
CA TRP A 41 9.77 -17.27 -8.40
C TRP A 41 9.07 -17.72 -7.12
N LEU A 42 8.37 -18.85 -7.13
CA LEU A 42 7.73 -19.43 -5.94
C LEU A 42 8.76 -19.80 -4.85
N ALA A 43 9.97 -20.21 -5.23
CA ALA A 43 11.08 -20.42 -4.30
C ALA A 43 11.53 -19.11 -3.61
N ARG A 44 11.23 -17.93 -4.18
CA ARG A 44 11.54 -16.62 -3.61
C ARG A 44 10.32 -15.98 -2.92
N SER A 45 9.15 -16.14 -3.48
CA SER A 45 7.88 -15.61 -3.02
C SER A 45 6.83 -16.71 -3.01
N PRO A 46 6.54 -17.35 -1.86
CA PRO A 46 5.71 -18.56 -1.79
C PRO A 46 4.30 -18.41 -2.38
N ILE A 47 3.74 -17.21 -2.39
CA ILE A 47 2.44 -16.93 -3.04
C ILE A 47 2.59 -16.35 -4.45
N GLY A 48 3.82 -16.22 -4.95
CA GLY A 48 4.11 -15.69 -6.28
C GLY A 48 3.87 -14.20 -6.46
N LYS A 49 3.79 -13.42 -5.38
CA LYS A 49 3.51 -11.97 -5.42
C LYS A 49 4.74 -11.13 -5.08
N VAL A 50 4.58 -9.83 -5.17
CA VAL A 50 5.54 -8.80 -4.75
C VAL A 50 4.86 -7.85 -3.75
N PRO A 51 5.65 -7.18 -2.86
CA PRO A 51 7.10 -7.19 -2.74
C PRO A 51 7.65 -8.40 -2.01
N ILE A 52 8.96 -8.63 -2.20
CA ILE A 52 9.79 -9.38 -1.27
C ILE A 52 11.05 -8.57 -0.97
N ILE A 53 11.68 -8.80 0.17
CA ILE A 53 13.06 -8.37 0.41
C ILE A 53 13.98 -9.57 0.45
N GLU A 54 15.18 -9.36 -0.08
CA GLU A 54 16.28 -10.31 -0.01
C GLU A 54 17.38 -9.71 0.86
N LEU A 55 17.91 -10.52 1.75
CA LEU A 55 18.95 -10.17 2.69
C LEU A 55 20.19 -11.05 2.46
N ASP A 56 21.33 -10.65 3.04
CA ASP A 56 22.55 -11.45 2.97
C ASP A 56 22.31 -12.88 3.46
N GLY A 57 23.04 -13.83 2.85
CA GLY A 57 22.90 -15.25 3.15
C GLY A 57 21.64 -15.89 2.52
N GLY A 58 21.02 -15.26 1.52
CA GLY A 58 19.88 -15.81 0.80
C GLY A 58 18.56 -15.79 1.59
N ARG A 59 18.52 -15.09 2.73
CA ARG A 59 17.31 -14.92 3.53
C ARG A 59 16.31 -14.04 2.81
N ARG A 60 15.05 -14.37 2.88
CA ARG A 60 13.97 -13.64 2.20
C ARG A 60 12.78 -13.44 3.12
N ILE A 61 12.08 -12.32 2.93
CA ILE A 61 10.81 -12.03 3.61
C ILE A 61 9.83 -11.58 2.54
N ALA A 62 8.66 -12.19 2.52
CA ALA A 62 7.50 -11.76 1.74
C ALA A 62 6.47 -11.09 2.66
N GLU A 63 5.36 -10.62 2.09
CA GLU A 63 4.29 -9.84 2.72
C GLU A 63 4.74 -8.46 3.17
N SER A 64 4.14 -7.44 2.57
CA SER A 64 4.56 -6.04 2.76
C SER A 64 4.48 -5.57 4.22
N GLU A 65 3.50 -6.05 4.99
CA GLU A 65 3.37 -5.70 6.40
C GLU A 65 4.46 -6.38 7.23
N VAL A 66 4.72 -7.66 6.99
CA VAL A 66 5.80 -8.41 7.67
C VAL A 66 7.17 -7.78 7.36
N ILE A 67 7.38 -7.33 6.13
CA ILE A 67 8.59 -6.60 5.76
C ILE A 67 8.70 -5.29 6.55
N CYS A 68 7.62 -4.52 6.65
CA CYS A 68 7.61 -3.27 7.42
C CYS A 68 7.90 -3.50 8.91
N GLU A 69 7.33 -4.56 9.51
CA GLU A 69 7.63 -4.95 10.89
C GLU A 69 9.11 -5.33 11.07
N TYR A 70 9.66 -6.12 10.14
CA TYR A 70 11.09 -6.42 10.15
C TYR A 70 11.93 -5.15 10.10
N LEU A 71 11.56 -4.17 9.28
CA LEU A 71 12.27 -2.90 9.18
C LEU A 71 12.18 -2.09 10.48
N GLU A 72 11.07 -2.16 11.21
CA GLU A 72 10.94 -1.52 12.52
C GLU A 72 11.90 -2.10 13.56
N GLU A 73 12.06 -3.42 13.57
CA GLU A 73 12.93 -4.11 14.51
C GLU A 73 14.41 -4.00 14.11
N ALA A 74 14.73 -4.21 12.83
CA ALA A 74 16.11 -4.21 12.35
C ALA A 74 16.73 -2.80 12.23
N PHE A 75 15.91 -1.76 12.04
CA PHE A 75 16.36 -0.37 11.87
C PHE A 75 15.55 0.59 12.78
N PRO A 76 15.73 0.53 14.10
CA PRO A 76 14.89 1.26 15.07
C PRO A 76 15.17 2.76 15.17
N GLN A 77 16.19 3.31 14.46
CA GLN A 77 16.67 4.69 14.62
C GLN A 77 15.63 5.74 14.21
N LYS A 78 14.82 5.43 13.19
CA LYS A 78 13.71 6.27 12.73
C LYS A 78 12.43 5.43 12.71
N PRO A 79 11.74 5.27 13.84
CA PRO A 79 10.55 4.42 13.91
C PRO A 79 9.39 5.02 13.14
N LEU A 80 8.62 4.17 12.47
CA LEU A 80 7.33 4.48 11.86
C LEU A 80 6.16 3.86 12.65
N LEU A 81 6.46 3.33 13.82
CA LEU A 81 5.49 2.87 14.81
C LEU A 81 5.75 3.55 16.16
N PRO A 82 4.70 3.93 16.91
CA PRO A 82 4.83 4.48 18.25
C PRO A 82 5.59 3.55 19.22
N LYS A 83 6.16 4.12 20.27
CA LYS A 83 6.82 3.32 21.33
C LYS A 83 5.80 2.64 22.25
N ASP A 84 4.71 3.33 22.57
CA ASP A 84 3.65 2.79 23.41
C ASP A 84 3.00 1.58 22.72
N PRO A 85 2.86 0.42 23.39
CA PRO A 85 2.34 -0.78 22.78
C PRO A 85 0.88 -0.66 22.31
N PHE A 86 0.05 0.11 23.02
CA PHE A 86 -1.34 0.31 22.64
C PHE A 86 -1.46 1.19 21.40
N GLU A 87 -0.76 2.33 21.36
CA GLU A 87 -0.74 3.21 20.19
C GLU A 87 -0.12 2.52 18.98
N ARG A 88 0.92 1.69 19.19
CA ARG A 88 1.50 0.81 18.17
C ARG A 88 0.48 -0.16 17.59
N ALA A 89 -0.31 -0.79 18.47
CA ALA A 89 -1.39 -1.67 18.04
C ALA A 89 -2.48 -0.90 17.26
N LYS A 90 -2.80 0.34 17.65
CA LYS A 90 -3.77 1.20 16.93
C LYS A 90 -3.29 1.57 15.52
N VAL A 91 -1.99 1.81 15.31
CA VAL A 91 -1.43 2.01 13.98
C VAL A 91 -1.57 0.75 13.12
N ARG A 92 -1.22 -0.43 13.68
CA ARG A 92 -1.38 -1.72 12.98
C ARG A 92 -2.84 -2.04 12.66
N GLU A 93 -3.75 -1.75 13.59
CA GLU A 93 -5.18 -1.87 13.35
C GLU A 93 -5.61 -1.03 12.15
N LEU A 94 -5.16 0.23 12.07
CA LEU A 94 -5.47 1.13 10.97
C LEU A 94 -4.89 0.63 9.63
N VAL A 95 -3.63 0.16 9.61
CA VAL A 95 -3.02 -0.48 8.43
C VAL A 95 -3.86 -1.67 7.98
N THR A 96 -4.24 -2.54 8.92
CA THR A 96 -5.08 -3.72 8.65
C THR A 96 -6.42 -3.33 8.02
N PHE A 97 -7.09 -2.29 8.55
CA PHE A 97 -8.34 -1.82 7.96
C PHE A 97 -8.17 -1.25 6.56
N ILE A 98 -7.12 -0.46 6.34
CA ILE A 98 -6.82 0.09 5.01
C ILE A 98 -6.58 -1.04 4.00
N GLU A 99 -5.78 -2.04 4.36
CA GLU A 99 -5.37 -3.10 3.43
C GLU A 99 -6.43 -4.18 3.27
N LEU A 100 -6.92 -4.80 4.35
CA LEU A 100 -7.82 -5.95 4.25
C LEU A 100 -9.28 -5.56 3.99
N HIS A 101 -9.77 -4.49 4.64
CA HIS A 101 -11.19 -4.16 4.61
C HIS A 101 -11.55 -3.07 3.60
N VAL A 102 -10.55 -2.38 3.04
CA VAL A 102 -10.78 -1.33 2.04
C VAL A 102 -10.06 -1.69 0.73
N GLU A 103 -8.74 -1.76 0.70
CA GLU A 103 -7.98 -1.96 -0.54
C GLU A 103 -8.19 -3.34 -1.13
N LEU A 104 -8.07 -4.41 -0.35
CA LEU A 104 -8.23 -5.78 -0.84
C LEU A 104 -9.66 -6.07 -1.31
N VAL A 105 -10.66 -5.43 -0.70
CA VAL A 105 -12.04 -5.49 -1.17
C VAL A 105 -12.20 -4.75 -2.50
N ALA A 106 -11.67 -3.52 -2.61
CA ALA A 106 -11.68 -2.76 -3.87
C ALA A 106 -10.91 -3.46 -4.99
N ARG A 107 -9.88 -4.24 -4.65
CA ARG A 107 -9.06 -5.00 -5.60
C ARG A 107 -9.86 -6.02 -6.39
N ARG A 108 -10.98 -6.51 -5.89
CA ARG A 108 -11.91 -7.38 -6.65
C ARG A 108 -12.45 -6.71 -7.91
N LEU A 109 -12.42 -5.36 -7.95
CA LEU A 109 -12.86 -4.54 -9.07
C LEU A 109 -11.75 -4.23 -10.08
N TYR A 110 -10.48 -4.49 -9.72
CA TYR A 110 -9.32 -4.09 -10.53
C TYR A 110 -9.28 -4.75 -11.90
N GLY A 111 -9.86 -5.94 -12.04
CA GLY A 111 -10.05 -6.59 -13.34
C GLY A 111 -10.76 -5.68 -14.33
N LYS A 112 -11.87 -5.06 -13.90
CA LYS A 112 -12.67 -4.12 -14.69
C LYS A 112 -11.96 -2.79 -14.89
N VAL A 113 -11.37 -2.26 -13.82
CA VAL A 113 -10.81 -0.89 -13.78
C VAL A 113 -9.51 -0.75 -14.56
N PHE A 114 -8.62 -1.72 -14.45
CA PHE A 114 -7.26 -1.62 -15.00
C PHE A 114 -7.00 -2.54 -16.19
N PHE A 115 -7.84 -3.56 -16.40
CA PHE A 115 -7.56 -4.60 -17.38
C PHE A 115 -8.71 -4.83 -18.37
N GLY A 116 -9.78 -4.03 -18.31
CA GLY A 116 -10.94 -4.13 -19.20
C GLY A 116 -11.66 -5.50 -19.14
N ARG A 117 -11.49 -6.23 -18.03
CA ARG A 117 -12.11 -7.54 -17.82
C ARG A 117 -13.47 -7.37 -17.18
N ASP A 118 -14.42 -8.19 -17.54
CA ASP A 118 -15.69 -8.23 -16.84
C ASP A 118 -15.52 -8.74 -15.42
N VAL A 119 -16.25 -8.12 -14.49
CA VAL A 119 -16.37 -8.55 -13.10
C VAL A 119 -17.85 -8.86 -12.86
N ALA A 120 -18.14 -10.08 -12.42
CA ALA A 120 -19.50 -10.52 -12.17
C ALA A 120 -20.26 -9.55 -11.25
N GLU A 121 -21.55 -9.36 -11.51
CA GLU A 121 -22.37 -8.39 -10.77
C GLU A 121 -22.43 -8.71 -9.28
N GLU A 122 -22.52 -9.98 -8.92
CA GLU A 122 -22.52 -10.45 -7.52
C GLU A 122 -21.24 -10.04 -6.80
N VAL A 123 -20.07 -10.10 -7.49
CA VAL A 123 -18.79 -9.66 -6.93
C VAL A 123 -18.79 -8.14 -6.72
N GLN A 124 -19.33 -7.37 -7.68
CA GLN A 124 -19.46 -5.92 -7.56
C GLN A 124 -20.38 -5.55 -6.37
N GLN A 125 -21.55 -6.18 -6.27
CA GLN A 125 -22.51 -5.94 -5.19
C GLN A 125 -21.93 -6.32 -3.81
N SER A 126 -21.24 -7.46 -3.70
CA SER A 126 -20.56 -7.89 -2.48
C SER A 126 -19.46 -6.91 -2.09
N ALA A 127 -18.60 -6.52 -3.05
CA ALA A 127 -17.55 -5.54 -2.81
C ALA A 127 -18.12 -4.18 -2.34
N GLN A 128 -19.22 -3.72 -2.92
CA GLN A 128 -19.89 -2.49 -2.51
C GLN A 128 -20.34 -2.52 -1.04
N LYS A 129 -20.98 -3.61 -0.63
CA LYS A 129 -21.46 -3.79 0.75
C LYS A 129 -20.30 -3.87 1.75
N GLU A 130 -19.23 -4.57 1.39
CA GLU A 130 -18.04 -4.71 2.25
C GLU A 130 -17.26 -3.40 2.33
N LEU A 131 -17.08 -2.68 1.21
CA LEU A 131 -16.45 -1.36 1.20
C LEU A 131 -17.21 -0.36 2.08
N ALA A 132 -18.54 -0.36 2.07
CA ALA A 132 -19.32 0.52 2.94
C ALA A 132 -19.01 0.29 4.42
N LYS A 133 -18.79 -0.98 4.83
CA LYS A 133 -18.38 -1.32 6.21
C LYS A 133 -16.93 -0.88 6.49
N GLY A 134 -16.02 -1.21 5.59
CA GLY A 134 -14.60 -0.89 5.72
C GLY A 134 -14.36 0.63 5.78
N LEU A 135 -15.02 1.40 4.93
CA LEU A 135 -14.90 2.86 4.90
C LEU A 135 -15.53 3.53 6.13
N ARG A 136 -16.62 2.98 6.66
CA ARG A 136 -17.18 3.45 7.93
C ARG A 136 -16.19 3.24 9.07
N ALA A 137 -15.53 2.09 9.13
CA ALA A 137 -14.50 1.80 10.13
C ALA A 137 -13.26 2.69 9.94
N LEU A 138 -12.78 2.85 8.72
CA LEU A 138 -11.69 3.76 8.40
C LEU A 138 -12.00 5.20 8.86
N LYS A 139 -13.21 5.69 8.60
CA LYS A 139 -13.66 7.01 9.04
C LYS A 139 -13.65 7.16 10.56
N ALA A 140 -13.96 6.11 11.29
CA ALA A 140 -13.96 6.12 12.76
C ALA A 140 -12.55 6.07 13.35
N LEU A 141 -11.59 5.47 12.65
CA LEU A 141 -10.21 5.28 13.11
C LEU A 141 -9.26 6.40 12.67
N ALA A 142 -9.47 6.97 11.50
CA ALA A 142 -8.59 7.98 10.93
C ALA A 142 -8.75 9.33 11.65
N LYS A 143 -7.62 9.89 12.12
CA LYS A 143 -7.56 11.16 12.86
C LYS A 143 -7.28 12.36 11.95
N PHE A 144 -6.41 12.22 10.94
CA PHE A 144 -5.94 13.29 10.05
C PHE A 144 -5.43 14.53 10.81
N ALA A 145 -4.53 14.36 11.79
CA ALA A 145 -4.06 15.41 12.69
C ALA A 145 -2.51 15.46 12.86
N PRO A 146 -1.72 15.87 11.84
CA PRO A 146 -2.02 15.95 10.41
C PRO A 146 -1.94 14.61 9.69
N TYR A 147 -1.35 13.58 10.32
CA TYR A 147 -1.21 12.23 9.77
C TYR A 147 -2.45 11.37 10.10
N ILE A 148 -2.61 10.28 9.36
CA ILE A 148 -3.83 9.47 9.46
C ILE A 148 -4.03 8.85 10.84
N ALA A 149 -2.95 8.51 11.55
CA ALA A 149 -2.98 7.97 12.90
C ALA A 149 -2.87 9.03 14.03
N GLY A 150 -2.52 10.27 13.70
CA GLY A 150 -2.35 11.35 14.68
C GLY A 150 -1.31 12.39 14.27
N SER A 151 -0.41 12.77 15.21
CA SER A 151 0.57 13.85 15.00
C SER A 151 1.86 13.43 14.31
N GLU A 152 2.15 12.14 14.28
CA GLU A 152 3.40 11.60 13.75
C GLU A 152 3.16 10.75 12.49
N LEU A 153 4.14 10.78 11.57
CA LEU A 153 4.16 9.89 10.40
C LEU A 153 4.33 8.43 10.86
N THR A 154 3.48 7.55 10.33
CA THR A 154 3.50 6.14 10.68
C THR A 154 3.41 5.23 9.45
N LEU A 155 3.52 3.91 9.64
CA LEU A 155 3.26 2.91 8.59
C LEU A 155 1.85 3.02 8.01
N ALA A 156 0.88 3.52 8.80
CA ALA A 156 -0.48 3.75 8.31
C ALA A 156 -0.53 4.82 7.20
N ASP A 157 0.34 5.82 7.25
CA ASP A 157 0.45 6.84 6.19
C ASP A 157 1.05 6.26 4.91
N CYS A 158 2.05 5.37 5.06
CA CYS A 158 2.62 4.64 3.91
C CYS A 158 1.55 3.79 3.23
N ALA A 159 0.75 3.03 4.00
CA ALA A 159 -0.33 2.20 3.47
C ALA A 159 -1.45 3.05 2.84
N ALA A 160 -1.88 4.13 3.51
CA ALA A 160 -2.93 5.01 3.03
C ALA A 160 -2.57 5.70 1.71
N PHE A 161 -1.36 6.25 1.62
CA PHE A 161 -0.92 6.99 0.45
C PHE A 161 -0.90 6.15 -0.83
N VAL A 162 -0.50 4.89 -0.73
CA VAL A 162 -0.40 4.01 -1.90
C VAL A 162 -1.70 3.28 -2.22
N SER A 163 -2.60 3.13 -1.26
CA SER A 163 -3.81 2.30 -1.40
C SER A 163 -5.08 3.12 -1.63
N LEU A 164 -5.32 4.19 -0.86
CA LEU A 164 -6.58 4.94 -0.93
C LEU A 164 -6.85 5.60 -2.30
N PRO A 165 -5.86 6.13 -3.03
CA PRO A 165 -6.10 6.63 -4.40
C PRO A 165 -6.58 5.54 -5.37
N LEU A 166 -6.13 4.29 -5.21
CA LEU A 166 -6.58 3.17 -6.03
C LEU A 166 -8.03 2.79 -5.72
N VAL A 167 -8.42 2.84 -4.45
CA VAL A 167 -9.80 2.62 -3.99
C VAL A 167 -10.73 3.69 -4.58
N SER A 168 -10.33 4.96 -4.52
CA SER A 168 -11.06 6.08 -5.13
C SER A 168 -11.27 5.86 -6.64
N LEU A 169 -10.21 5.50 -7.36
CA LEU A 169 -10.27 5.21 -8.78
C LEU A 169 -11.18 4.01 -9.07
N ALA A 170 -11.02 2.93 -8.31
CA ALA A 170 -11.80 1.70 -8.50
C ALA A 170 -13.29 1.92 -8.28
N THR A 171 -13.67 2.64 -7.23
CA THR A 171 -15.08 2.91 -6.93
C THR A 171 -15.72 3.87 -7.95
N LYS A 172 -14.98 4.89 -8.40
CA LYS A 172 -15.45 5.76 -9.50
C LYS A 172 -15.75 4.97 -10.78
N HIS A 173 -14.83 4.10 -11.16
CA HIS A 173 -14.98 3.30 -12.37
C HIS A 173 -16.10 2.27 -12.26
N ALA A 174 -16.17 1.56 -11.15
CA ALA A 174 -17.12 0.47 -10.99
C ALA A 174 -18.54 0.94 -10.71
N TYR A 175 -18.71 2.05 -9.95
CA TYR A 175 -20.01 2.51 -9.44
C TYR A 175 -20.37 3.94 -9.83
N GLY A 176 -19.57 4.61 -10.65
CA GLY A 176 -19.81 5.99 -11.09
C GLY A 176 -19.59 7.05 -9.99
N ARG A 177 -19.14 6.67 -8.79
CA ARG A 177 -18.88 7.60 -7.67
C ARG A 177 -17.67 7.20 -6.85
N ASP A 178 -16.99 8.19 -6.30
CA ASP A 178 -15.89 8.00 -5.37
C ASP A 178 -16.42 7.73 -3.97
N PHE A 179 -16.21 6.53 -3.44
CA PHE A 179 -16.68 6.17 -2.09
C PHE A 179 -15.84 6.84 -1.00
N LEU A 180 -14.67 7.38 -1.32
CA LEU A 180 -13.83 8.16 -0.40
C LEU A 180 -14.18 9.66 -0.38
N ALA A 181 -15.13 10.12 -1.21
CA ALA A 181 -15.57 11.52 -1.23
C ALA A 181 -16.15 12.00 0.11
N ASP A 182 -16.67 11.05 0.92
CA ASP A 182 -17.22 11.33 2.25
C ASP A 182 -16.12 11.51 3.34
N LEU A 183 -14.84 11.50 2.95
CA LEU A 183 -13.67 11.81 3.78
C LEU A 183 -13.02 13.10 3.26
N PRO A 184 -13.54 14.29 3.60
CA PRO A 184 -13.07 15.56 3.02
C PRO A 184 -11.60 15.86 3.36
N GLN A 185 -11.09 15.33 4.49
CA GLN A 185 -9.68 15.46 4.89
C GLN A 185 -8.72 14.69 4.00
N LEU A 186 -9.18 13.68 3.27
CA LEU A 186 -8.30 12.78 2.52
C LEU A 186 -7.50 13.50 1.43
N LYS A 187 -8.13 14.38 0.65
CA LYS A 187 -7.43 15.08 -0.45
C LYS A 187 -6.31 16.01 0.06
N PRO A 188 -6.54 16.93 1.02
CA PRO A 188 -5.47 17.76 1.58
C PRO A 188 -4.39 16.91 2.26
N TYR A 189 -4.75 15.84 2.96
CA TYR A 189 -3.81 14.90 3.56
C TYR A 189 -2.89 14.23 2.51
N LEU A 190 -3.45 13.67 1.45
CA LEU A 190 -2.64 13.04 0.37
C LEU A 190 -1.74 14.07 -0.34
N LYS A 191 -2.21 15.32 -0.48
CA LYS A 191 -1.40 16.41 -1.02
C LYS A 191 -0.22 16.70 -0.10
N MET A 192 -0.46 16.89 1.18
CA MET A 192 0.58 17.12 2.20
C MET A 192 1.64 16.00 2.20
N LEU A 193 1.21 14.73 2.19
CA LEU A 193 2.14 13.61 2.09
C LEU A 193 2.95 13.65 0.79
N GLY A 194 2.31 13.98 -0.33
CA GLY A 194 2.96 14.05 -1.64
C GLY A 194 4.03 15.14 -1.76
N GLU A 195 4.08 16.11 -0.84
CA GLU A 195 5.12 17.14 -0.75
C GLU A 195 6.37 16.64 -0.01
N ARG A 196 6.30 15.49 0.69
CA ARG A 196 7.47 14.88 1.35
C ARG A 196 8.37 14.20 0.31
N PRO A 197 9.71 14.34 0.42
CA PRO A 197 10.64 13.83 -0.61
C PRO A 197 10.45 12.35 -0.96
N ALA A 198 10.29 11.46 0.04
CA ALA A 198 10.11 10.04 -0.19
C ALA A 198 8.79 9.74 -0.93
N PHE A 199 7.70 10.39 -0.53
CA PHE A 199 6.37 10.23 -1.12
C PHE A 199 6.31 10.81 -2.54
N ALA A 200 6.91 11.98 -2.76
CA ALA A 200 7.04 12.60 -4.08
C ALA A 200 7.78 11.65 -5.03
N LYS A 201 8.95 11.16 -4.64
CA LYS A 201 9.77 10.21 -5.42
C LYS A 201 8.98 8.95 -5.78
N VAL A 202 8.35 8.31 -4.81
CA VAL A 202 7.55 7.09 -5.05
C VAL A 202 6.40 7.35 -6.01
N ASN A 203 5.73 8.50 -5.89
CA ASN A 203 4.61 8.86 -6.77
C ASN A 203 5.08 9.18 -8.21
N GLU A 204 6.22 9.84 -8.37
CA GLU A 204 6.83 10.11 -9.69
C GLU A 204 7.20 8.81 -10.40
N ASP A 205 7.91 7.92 -9.73
CA ASP A 205 8.33 6.64 -10.28
C ASP A 205 7.12 5.76 -10.64
N ARG A 206 6.08 5.77 -9.80
CA ARG A 206 4.80 5.10 -10.09
C ARG A 206 4.15 5.64 -11.35
N LYS A 207 4.06 6.98 -11.50
CA LYS A 207 3.48 7.61 -12.69
C LYS A 207 4.28 7.28 -13.95
N ALA A 208 5.61 7.34 -13.88
CA ALA A 208 6.48 7.00 -14.99
C ALA A 208 6.30 5.53 -15.42
N ALA A 209 6.28 4.60 -14.46
CA ALA A 209 6.07 3.19 -14.72
C ALA A 209 4.67 2.91 -15.32
N GLN A 210 3.63 3.58 -14.82
CA GLN A 210 2.27 3.45 -15.36
C GLN A 210 2.18 3.97 -16.80
N ALA A 211 2.78 5.12 -17.11
CA ALA A 211 2.82 5.66 -18.46
C ALA A 211 3.55 4.73 -19.43
N ALA A 212 4.62 4.07 -18.99
CA ALA A 212 5.36 3.09 -19.80
C ALA A 212 4.55 1.81 -20.09
N MET A 213 3.61 1.43 -19.21
CA MET A 213 2.72 0.27 -19.42
C MET A 213 1.61 0.55 -20.44
N ILE A 214 1.13 1.79 -20.53
CA ILE A 214 0.05 2.18 -21.47
C ILE A 214 0.58 2.29 -22.90
N ARG A 215 1.88 2.52 -23.09
CA ARG A 215 2.52 2.67 -24.41
C ARG A 215 2.90 1.34 -25.07
N LYS A 216 2.77 0.23 -24.37
CA LYS A 216 2.99 -1.13 -24.87
C LYS A 216 1.67 -1.82 -25.21
#